data_d786ccf3020c7d9ed0804fd1ef860da6
#
_entry.id   d786ccf3020c7d9ed0804fd1ef860da6
#
_cell.length_a   1.000
_cell.length_b   1.000
_cell.length_c   1.000
_cell.angle_alpha   90.00
_cell.angle_beta   90.00
_cell.angle_gamma   90.00
#
_symmetry.space_group_name_H-M   'P 1'
#
loop_
_entity.id
_entity.type
_entity.pdbx_description
1 polymer ?
#
loop_
_entity_poly.entity_id
_entity_poly.type
_entity_poly.pdbx_seq_one_letter_code
_entity_poly.pdbx_strand_id
1 'polypeptide(L)'
;RSCLVGSEMCIRDSFNEDQYLKLTGSIGLDGEAGYTAPERIGARPTLDINGIWGGYQGVGTKTVLPSRANAKITCRLVANQKPKEILKKIEKHVKKFLPNGVIGKIIPLQDEGDPLLIPENHRSTEVARDVLKKVYGKDPYMIRVGGSIPILSAFYKYLGIHATMFAFQLDDENWHAPNEFFRLSSFYKGQEAYRQLFHKIGSLSF
;
A
#
# COMPACT_ATOMS: atom_id res chain seq x y z
N ARG A 1 5.52 11.06 -4.47
CA ARG A 1 6.55 10.83 -3.45
C ARG A 1 6.14 11.48 -2.15
N SER A 2 5.22 10.95 -1.35
CA SER A 2 5.27 11.31 0.06
C SER A 2 4.16 10.66 0.87
N CYS A 3 4.57 9.88 1.82
CA CYS A 3 3.82 9.66 3.05
C CYS A 3 4.75 10.00 4.19
N LEU A 4 4.29 10.80 5.13
CA LEU A 4 4.98 11.02 6.39
C LEU A 4 4.52 9.92 7.34
N VAL A 5 5.39 8.99 7.64
CA VAL A 5 5.20 8.05 8.74
C VAL A 5 6.21 8.37 9.79
N GLY A 6 5.72 8.78 10.96
CA GLY A 6 6.57 9.10 12.12
C GLY A 6 7.00 7.83 12.84
N SER A 7 7.83 6.99 12.24
CA SER A 7 8.40 5.86 12.96
C SER A 7 9.92 5.81 12.81
N GLU A 8 10.59 5.25 13.82
CA GLU A 8 12.03 5.06 13.82
C GLU A 8 12.55 4.12 12.73
N MET A 9 11.68 3.44 12.01
CA MET A 9 12.01 2.41 11.01
C MET A 9 11.97 2.87 9.55
N CYS A 10 11.63 4.12 9.25
CA CYS A 10 11.56 4.63 7.88
C CYS A 10 12.90 5.20 7.42
N ILE A 11 13.96 4.40 7.44
CA ILE A 11 15.27 4.81 6.93
C ILE A 11 15.63 3.84 5.80
N ARG A 12 15.74 4.35 4.57
CA ARG A 12 16.22 3.57 3.42
C ARG A 12 17.57 2.90 3.71
N ASP A 13 18.44 3.60 4.44
CA ASP A 13 19.78 3.12 4.80
C ASP A 13 19.80 2.19 6.03
N SER A 14 18.65 2.00 6.69
CA SER A 14 18.49 1.12 7.85
C SER A 14 17.49 -0.03 7.61
N PHE A 15 17.05 -0.27 6.37
CA PHE A 15 16.27 -1.46 6.10
C PHE A 15 17.10 -2.70 6.37
N ASN A 16 16.70 -3.42 7.40
CA ASN A 16 17.34 -4.66 7.81
C ASN A 16 16.54 -5.84 7.25
N GLU A 17 17.09 -6.48 6.23
CA GLU A 17 16.44 -7.61 5.56
C GLU A 17 16.19 -8.78 6.51
N ASP A 18 17.15 -9.12 7.38
CA ASP A 18 16.99 -10.20 8.34
C ASP A 18 15.87 -9.95 9.34
N GLN A 19 15.74 -8.69 9.80
CA GLN A 19 14.63 -8.31 10.68
C GLN A 19 13.30 -8.37 9.94
N TYR A 20 13.25 -7.91 8.71
CA TYR A 20 12.05 -7.97 7.88
C TYR A 20 11.61 -9.41 7.61
N LEU A 21 12.55 -10.30 7.26
CA LEU A 21 12.28 -11.73 7.07
C LEU A 21 11.74 -12.39 8.35
N LYS A 22 12.30 -12.04 9.51
CA LYS A 22 11.79 -12.53 10.81
C LYS A 22 10.37 -12.05 11.10
N LEU A 23 10.07 -10.77 10.84
CA LEU A 23 8.74 -10.19 11.06
C LEU A 23 7.68 -10.82 10.14
N THR A 24 8.04 -11.07 8.89
CA THR A 24 7.12 -11.65 7.90
C THR A 24 7.03 -13.17 7.93
N GLY A 25 7.98 -13.84 8.61
CA GLY A 25 8.12 -15.29 8.58
C GLY A 25 8.57 -15.84 7.22
N SER A 26 9.09 -14.99 6.36
CA SER A 26 9.55 -15.36 5.01
C SER A 26 10.97 -15.91 5.04
N ILE A 27 11.27 -16.85 4.13
CA ILE A 27 12.61 -17.44 4.01
C ILE A 27 13.54 -16.67 3.05
N GLY A 28 13.01 -15.68 2.35
CA GLY A 28 13.75 -14.83 1.41
C GLY A 28 12.87 -13.75 0.82
N LEU A 29 13.48 -12.78 0.18
CA LEU A 29 12.82 -11.72 -0.57
C LEU A 29 12.87 -12.03 -2.07
N ASP A 30 11.72 -12.01 -2.70
CA ASP A 30 11.57 -12.10 -4.15
C ASP A 30 10.87 -10.87 -4.70
N GLY A 31 10.86 -10.70 -6.02
CA GLY A 31 10.13 -9.63 -6.70
C GLY A 31 10.91 -8.99 -7.83
N GLU A 32 10.52 -7.79 -8.24
CA GLU A 32 11.07 -7.09 -9.41
C GLU A 32 12.57 -6.79 -9.24
N ALA A 33 13.38 -7.25 -10.18
CA ALA A 33 14.83 -7.03 -10.18
C ALA A 33 15.18 -5.52 -10.27
N GLY A 34 16.26 -5.13 -9.60
CA GLY A 34 16.75 -3.75 -9.60
C GLY A 34 16.09 -2.82 -8.58
N TYR A 35 15.17 -3.32 -7.78
CA TYR A 35 14.52 -2.56 -6.71
C TYR A 35 14.69 -3.23 -5.35
N THR A 36 14.92 -2.42 -4.33
CA THR A 36 14.94 -2.86 -2.93
C THR A 36 13.54 -3.22 -2.43
N ALA A 37 13.41 -3.99 -1.36
CA ALA A 37 12.11 -4.35 -0.79
C ALA A 37 11.25 -3.12 -0.43
N PRO A 38 11.76 -2.07 0.23
CA PRO A 38 10.99 -0.85 0.47
C PRO A 38 10.51 -0.15 -0.81
N GLU A 39 11.34 -0.15 -1.87
CA GLU A 39 10.94 0.41 -3.16
C GLU A 39 9.85 -0.41 -3.84
N ARG A 40 9.92 -1.74 -3.75
CA ARG A 40 8.86 -2.64 -4.27
C ARG A 40 7.54 -2.41 -3.54
N ILE A 41 7.57 -2.35 -2.21
CA ILE A 41 6.37 -2.17 -1.39
C ILE A 41 5.75 -0.78 -1.59
N GLY A 42 6.57 0.27 -1.65
CA GLY A 42 6.07 1.66 -1.63
C GLY A 42 5.92 2.31 -3.00
N ALA A 43 6.72 1.93 -4.01
CA ALA A 43 6.84 2.67 -5.26
C ALA A 43 6.59 1.85 -6.53
N ARG A 44 6.49 0.52 -6.42
CA ARG A 44 6.22 -0.34 -7.58
C ARG A 44 4.80 -0.89 -7.54
N PRO A 45 4.17 -1.07 -8.72
CA PRO A 45 2.85 -1.68 -8.78
C PRO A 45 2.92 -3.17 -8.46
N THR A 46 1.83 -3.73 -7.92
CA THR A 46 1.71 -5.16 -7.71
C THR A 46 0.54 -5.75 -8.49
N LEU A 47 0.63 -7.05 -8.76
CA LEU A 47 -0.47 -7.87 -9.22
C LEU A 47 -0.47 -9.12 -8.35
N ASP A 48 -1.49 -9.23 -7.52
CA ASP A 48 -1.59 -10.27 -6.51
C ASP A 48 -2.74 -11.23 -6.86
N ILE A 49 -2.46 -12.53 -6.84
CA ILE A 49 -3.49 -13.55 -7.02
C ILE A 49 -4.01 -13.95 -5.64
N ASN A 50 -5.14 -13.38 -5.24
CA ASN A 50 -5.72 -13.54 -3.91
C ASN A 50 -6.53 -14.81 -3.73
N GLY A 51 -6.83 -15.51 -4.81
CA GLY A 51 -7.54 -16.78 -4.75
C GLY A 51 -7.50 -17.50 -6.10
N ILE A 52 -7.36 -18.81 -6.03
CA ILE A 52 -7.47 -19.73 -7.19
C ILE A 52 -8.36 -20.87 -6.77
N TRP A 53 -9.37 -21.18 -7.56
CA TRP A 53 -10.22 -22.35 -7.31
C TRP A 53 -10.78 -22.94 -8.60
N GLY A 54 -11.07 -24.22 -8.54
CA GLY A 54 -11.61 -25.01 -9.65
C GLY A 54 -11.39 -26.50 -9.39
N GLY A 55 -12.02 -27.34 -10.18
CA GLY A 55 -11.92 -28.77 -10.01
C GLY A 55 -12.57 -29.33 -8.75
N TYR A 56 -12.20 -30.56 -8.41
CA TYR A 56 -12.69 -31.25 -7.22
C TYR A 56 -11.87 -30.83 -5.99
N GLN A 57 -12.57 -30.43 -4.93
CA GLN A 57 -11.96 -29.94 -3.68
C GLN A 57 -12.33 -30.82 -2.46
N GLY A 58 -13.03 -31.94 -2.68
CA GLY A 58 -13.37 -32.88 -1.61
C GLY A 58 -12.22 -33.79 -1.22
N VAL A 59 -12.46 -34.60 -0.18
CA VAL A 59 -11.49 -35.61 0.27
C VAL A 59 -11.30 -36.71 -0.78
N GLY A 60 -10.06 -37.11 -1.01
CA GLY A 60 -9.69 -38.14 -1.99
C GLY A 60 -9.48 -37.58 -3.40
N THR A 61 -9.37 -38.47 -4.38
CA THR A 61 -9.14 -38.16 -5.80
C THR A 61 -10.41 -38.34 -6.62
N LYS A 62 -10.59 -37.52 -7.66
CA LYS A 62 -11.65 -37.70 -8.65
C LYS A 62 -11.08 -37.55 -10.04
N THR A 63 -11.22 -38.61 -10.86
CA THR A 63 -10.73 -38.66 -12.23
C THR A 63 -11.63 -37.89 -13.19
N VAL A 64 -11.71 -36.56 -13.01
CA VAL A 64 -12.56 -35.67 -13.81
C VAL A 64 -11.76 -34.42 -14.16
N LEU A 65 -11.82 -33.99 -15.41
CA LEU A 65 -11.27 -32.71 -15.84
C LEU A 65 -12.22 -31.59 -15.41
N PRO A 66 -11.74 -30.55 -14.74
CA PRO A 66 -12.58 -29.43 -14.36
C PRO A 66 -13.05 -28.63 -15.60
N SER A 67 -14.33 -28.32 -15.65
CA SER A 67 -14.90 -27.49 -16.71
C SER A 67 -14.67 -26.00 -16.48
N ARG A 68 -14.27 -25.60 -15.28
CA ARG A 68 -14.06 -24.20 -14.88
C ARG A 68 -12.87 -24.07 -13.93
N ALA A 69 -12.12 -22.99 -14.14
CA ALA A 69 -11.11 -22.50 -13.22
C ALA A 69 -11.31 -21.01 -13.02
N ASN A 70 -11.06 -20.52 -11.82
CA ASN A 70 -11.28 -19.14 -11.45
C ASN A 70 -10.07 -18.60 -10.69
N ALA A 71 -9.80 -17.31 -10.83
CA ALA A 71 -8.82 -16.59 -10.02
C ALA A 71 -9.38 -15.23 -9.61
N LYS A 72 -9.06 -14.79 -8.40
CA LYS A 72 -9.25 -13.41 -7.94
C LYS A 72 -7.90 -12.72 -8.01
N ILE A 73 -7.89 -11.54 -8.61
CA ILE A 73 -6.69 -10.75 -8.83
C ILE A 73 -6.93 -9.36 -8.30
N THR A 74 -5.99 -8.83 -7.52
CA THR A 74 -5.93 -7.42 -7.15
C THR A 74 -4.66 -6.80 -7.67
N CYS A 75 -4.72 -5.52 -8.03
CA CYS A 75 -3.58 -4.74 -8.46
C CYS A 75 -3.47 -3.50 -7.59
N ARG A 76 -2.30 -3.29 -6.99
CA ARG A 76 -1.98 -2.00 -6.38
C ARG A 76 -1.29 -1.14 -7.44
N LEU A 77 -1.88 0.03 -7.69
CA LEU A 77 -1.39 0.93 -8.72
C LEU A 77 -0.47 1.98 -8.11
N VAL A 78 0.43 2.50 -8.94
CA VAL A 78 1.32 3.62 -8.59
C VAL A 78 0.97 4.86 -9.39
N ALA A 79 1.53 6.00 -9.01
CA ALA A 79 1.34 7.27 -9.70
C ALA A 79 1.48 7.12 -11.22
N ASN A 80 0.63 7.85 -11.97
CA ASN A 80 0.54 7.82 -13.44
C ASN A 80 -0.03 6.53 -14.06
N GLN A 81 -0.50 5.58 -13.27
CA GLN A 81 -1.30 4.47 -13.75
C GLN A 81 -2.80 4.79 -13.62
N LYS A 82 -3.58 4.30 -14.57
CA LYS A 82 -5.05 4.45 -14.57
C LYS A 82 -5.70 3.08 -14.50
N PRO A 83 -6.63 2.82 -13.56
CA PRO A 83 -7.27 1.51 -13.37
C PRO A 83 -7.80 0.93 -14.68
N LYS A 84 -8.53 1.72 -15.45
CA LYS A 84 -9.12 1.28 -16.73
C LYS A 84 -8.08 0.86 -17.78
N GLU A 85 -6.90 1.51 -17.80
CA GLU A 85 -5.82 1.15 -18.72
C GLU A 85 -5.15 -0.16 -18.30
N ILE A 86 -4.96 -0.33 -16.98
CA ILE A 86 -4.39 -1.57 -16.43
C ILE A 86 -5.34 -2.73 -16.66
N LEU A 87 -6.65 -2.56 -16.43
CA LEU A 87 -7.65 -3.58 -16.73
C LEU A 87 -7.57 -4.03 -18.20
N LYS A 88 -7.54 -3.09 -19.15
CA LYS A 88 -7.39 -3.42 -20.57
C LYS A 88 -6.11 -4.19 -20.89
N LYS A 89 -4.99 -3.87 -20.21
CA LYS A 89 -3.73 -4.63 -20.36
C LYS A 89 -3.85 -6.06 -19.84
N ILE A 90 -4.50 -6.25 -18.69
CA ILE A 90 -4.79 -7.57 -18.13
C ILE A 90 -5.68 -8.37 -19.07
N GLU A 91 -6.78 -7.76 -19.56
CA GLU A 91 -7.67 -8.41 -20.53
C GLU A 91 -6.91 -8.88 -21.78
N LYS A 92 -6.07 -8.00 -22.33
CA LYS A 92 -5.26 -8.32 -23.51
C LYS A 92 -4.29 -9.48 -23.21
N HIS A 93 -3.66 -9.44 -22.04
CA HIS A 93 -2.73 -10.50 -21.62
C HIS A 93 -3.44 -11.83 -21.47
N VAL A 94 -4.54 -11.90 -20.75
CA VAL A 94 -5.33 -13.13 -20.56
C VAL A 94 -5.77 -13.67 -21.91
N LYS A 95 -6.36 -12.84 -22.79
CA LYS A 95 -6.78 -13.28 -24.12
C LYS A 95 -5.64 -13.87 -24.96
N LYS A 96 -4.43 -13.32 -24.83
CA LYS A 96 -3.25 -13.79 -25.57
C LYS A 96 -2.82 -15.21 -25.15
N PHE A 97 -3.01 -15.56 -23.88
CA PHE A 97 -2.52 -16.82 -23.32
C PHE A 97 -3.62 -17.86 -23.06
N LEU A 98 -4.86 -17.56 -23.45
CA LEU A 98 -5.92 -18.56 -23.39
C LEU A 98 -5.64 -19.72 -24.36
N PRO A 99 -5.70 -20.98 -23.90
CA PRO A 99 -5.59 -22.12 -24.78
C PRO A 99 -6.76 -22.17 -25.80
N ASN A 100 -6.52 -22.83 -26.94
CA ASN A 100 -7.58 -23.07 -27.92
C ASN A 100 -8.74 -23.85 -27.28
N GLY A 101 -9.95 -23.42 -27.55
CA GLY A 101 -11.17 -24.05 -27.01
C GLY A 101 -11.54 -23.60 -25.59
N VAL A 102 -10.80 -22.68 -24.97
CA VAL A 102 -11.10 -22.12 -23.65
C VAL A 102 -11.68 -20.72 -23.79
N ILE A 103 -12.79 -20.47 -23.11
CA ILE A 103 -13.41 -19.14 -23.02
C ILE A 103 -13.00 -18.48 -21.69
N GLY A 104 -12.29 -17.36 -21.78
CA GLY A 104 -11.95 -16.53 -20.62
C GLY A 104 -12.90 -15.34 -20.47
N LYS A 105 -13.38 -15.11 -19.24
CA LYS A 105 -14.18 -13.96 -18.88
C LYS A 105 -13.52 -13.20 -17.73
N ILE A 106 -13.31 -11.92 -17.90
CA ILE A 106 -12.84 -11.02 -16.82
C ILE A 106 -14.06 -10.24 -16.32
N ILE A 107 -14.21 -10.21 -15.00
CA ILE A 107 -15.30 -9.50 -14.32
C ILE A 107 -14.65 -8.45 -13.43
N PRO A 108 -14.64 -7.17 -13.84
CA PRO A 108 -14.14 -6.11 -12.98
C PRO A 108 -15.03 -5.98 -11.74
N LEU A 109 -14.41 -5.77 -10.58
CA LEU A 109 -15.09 -5.37 -9.36
C LEU A 109 -15.12 -3.83 -9.31
N GLN A 110 -16.10 -3.25 -8.60
CA GLN A 110 -16.34 -1.80 -8.61
C GLN A 110 -15.38 -1.00 -7.69
N ASP A 111 -14.45 -1.65 -7.01
CA ASP A 111 -13.54 -1.03 -6.05
C ASP A 111 -12.31 -0.40 -6.73
N GLU A 112 -12.56 0.47 -7.72
CA GLU A 112 -11.50 1.18 -8.43
C GLU A 112 -11.14 2.47 -7.69
N GLY A 113 -9.88 2.58 -7.21
CA GLY A 113 -9.29 3.81 -6.70
C GLY A 113 -8.16 4.29 -7.60
N ASP A 114 -8.14 5.57 -7.91
CA ASP A 114 -6.99 6.18 -8.58
C ASP A 114 -5.82 6.30 -7.60
N PRO A 115 -4.57 6.01 -8.00
CA PRO A 115 -3.41 6.25 -7.17
C PRO A 115 -3.21 7.77 -6.98
N LEU A 116 -2.87 8.18 -5.77
CA LEU A 116 -2.61 9.56 -5.43
C LEU A 116 -1.13 9.76 -5.14
N LEU A 117 -0.54 10.79 -5.74
CA LEU A 117 0.79 11.28 -5.38
C LEU A 117 0.66 12.64 -4.72
N ILE A 118 1.02 12.71 -3.44
CA ILE A 118 1.05 13.97 -2.69
C ILE A 118 2.40 14.66 -2.94
N PRO A 119 2.44 15.93 -3.34
CA PRO A 119 3.69 16.66 -3.56
C PRO A 119 4.51 16.77 -2.27
N GLU A 120 5.81 16.56 -2.37
CA GLU A 120 6.73 16.66 -1.21
C GLU A 120 6.75 18.07 -0.59
N ASN A 121 6.64 19.08 -1.43
CA ASN A 121 6.64 20.49 -1.04
C ASN A 121 5.23 21.03 -0.72
N HIS A 122 4.25 20.16 -0.50
CA HIS A 122 2.94 20.61 -0.07
C HIS A 122 3.03 21.15 1.36
N ARG A 123 2.43 22.33 1.60
CA ARG A 123 2.53 23.05 2.88
C ARG A 123 2.14 22.20 4.10
N SER A 124 1.09 21.39 3.99
CA SER A 124 0.69 20.49 5.07
C SER A 124 1.73 19.40 5.34
N THR A 125 2.43 18.94 4.32
CA THR A 125 3.53 17.96 4.44
C THR A 125 4.72 18.57 5.18
N GLU A 126 5.09 19.82 4.86
CA GLU A 126 6.16 20.54 5.54
C GLU A 126 5.83 20.75 7.02
N VAL A 127 4.61 21.19 7.32
CA VAL A 127 4.16 21.37 8.72
C VAL A 127 4.18 20.04 9.49
N ALA A 128 3.70 18.96 8.88
CA ALA A 128 3.72 17.64 9.49
C ALA A 128 5.16 17.16 9.76
N ARG A 129 6.08 17.37 8.82
CA ARG A 129 7.51 17.07 8.96
C ARG A 129 8.13 17.81 10.15
N ASP A 130 7.90 19.11 10.27
CA ASP A 130 8.40 19.93 11.36
C ASP A 130 7.88 19.45 12.73
N VAL A 131 6.59 19.09 12.79
CA VAL A 131 5.98 18.58 14.03
C VAL A 131 6.62 17.25 14.42
N LEU A 132 6.76 16.32 13.47
CA LEU A 132 7.39 15.02 13.73
C LEU A 132 8.84 15.18 14.16
N LYS A 133 9.61 16.04 13.49
CA LYS A 133 10.98 16.37 13.91
C LYS A 133 11.04 16.84 15.36
N LYS A 134 10.11 17.72 15.76
CA LYS A 134 10.06 18.24 17.13
C LYS A 134 9.69 17.18 18.17
N VAL A 135 8.70 16.33 17.86
CA VAL A 135 8.20 15.28 18.79
C VAL A 135 9.17 14.12 18.93
N TYR A 136 9.85 13.74 17.83
CA TYR A 136 10.75 12.58 17.81
C TYR A 136 12.24 12.94 17.92
N GLY A 137 12.60 14.23 17.82
CA GLY A 137 13.99 14.69 17.88
C GLY A 137 14.86 14.31 16.67
N LYS A 138 14.24 13.80 15.60
CA LYS A 138 14.90 13.36 14.36
C LYS A 138 14.12 13.83 13.15
N ASP A 139 14.80 14.07 12.03
CA ASP A 139 14.10 14.38 10.76
C ASP A 139 13.32 13.14 10.26
N PRO A 140 12.03 13.29 9.96
CA PRO A 140 11.26 12.20 9.39
C PRO A 140 11.65 11.96 7.93
N TYR A 141 11.60 10.71 7.52
CA TYR A 141 11.84 10.32 6.14
C TYR A 141 10.56 10.40 5.33
N MET A 142 10.72 10.79 4.06
CA MET A 142 9.64 10.79 3.10
C MET A 142 9.61 9.44 2.39
N ILE A 143 8.58 8.64 2.67
CA ILE A 143 8.39 7.34 2.05
C ILE A 143 7.14 7.31 1.18
N ARG A 144 7.10 6.40 0.23
CA ARG A 144 5.88 6.04 -0.48
C ARG A 144 5.24 4.85 0.20
N VAL A 145 3.93 4.87 0.30
CA VAL A 145 3.15 3.76 0.84
C VAL A 145 2.36 3.13 -0.29
N GLY A 146 2.55 1.83 -0.49
CA GLY A 146 1.81 1.06 -1.49
C GLY A 146 0.38 0.71 -1.08
N GLY A 147 -0.03 1.05 0.16
CA GLY A 147 -1.41 0.93 0.61
C GLY A 147 -2.32 1.93 -0.09
N SER A 148 -3.53 1.51 -0.45
CA SER A 148 -4.53 2.40 -1.03
C SER A 148 -5.52 2.87 0.03
N ILE A 149 -5.75 4.18 0.06
CA ILE A 149 -6.86 4.80 0.79
C ILE A 149 -7.69 5.55 -0.26
N PRO A 150 -8.67 4.91 -0.87
CA PRO A 150 -9.38 5.46 -2.05
C PRO A 150 -9.99 6.84 -1.83
N ILE A 151 -10.41 7.15 -0.59
CA ILE A 151 -11.00 8.46 -0.27
C ILE A 151 -10.02 9.62 -0.47
N LEU A 152 -8.70 9.39 -0.37
CA LEU A 152 -7.71 10.46 -0.54
C LEU A 152 -7.67 10.95 -1.99
N SER A 153 -7.76 10.04 -2.95
CA SER A 153 -7.86 10.40 -4.37
C SER A 153 -9.18 11.11 -4.68
N ALA A 154 -10.28 10.73 -4.00
CA ALA A 154 -11.56 11.39 -4.12
C ALA A 154 -11.50 12.83 -3.58
N PHE A 155 -10.89 13.09 -2.43
CA PHE A 155 -10.69 14.43 -1.90
C PHE A 155 -9.91 15.31 -2.88
N TYR A 156 -8.83 14.79 -3.45
CA TYR A 156 -8.09 15.55 -4.45
C TYR A 156 -8.93 15.80 -5.72
N LYS A 157 -9.59 14.77 -6.24
CA LYS A 157 -10.35 14.85 -7.48
C LYS A 157 -11.55 15.80 -7.41
N TYR A 158 -12.30 15.77 -6.30
CA TYR A 158 -13.56 16.51 -6.19
C TYR A 158 -13.44 17.83 -5.42
N LEU A 159 -12.47 17.94 -4.52
CA LEU A 159 -12.30 19.11 -3.66
C LEU A 159 -10.98 19.87 -3.91
N GLY A 160 -10.05 19.29 -4.70
CA GLY A 160 -8.72 19.88 -4.88
C GLY A 160 -7.85 19.83 -3.62
N ILE A 161 -8.21 19.01 -2.62
CA ILE A 161 -7.56 18.96 -1.32
C ILE A 161 -6.59 17.78 -1.28
N HIS A 162 -5.34 18.04 -0.93
CA HIS A 162 -4.36 17.01 -0.59
C HIS A 162 -4.48 16.63 0.89
N ALA A 163 -4.58 15.32 1.15
CA ALA A 163 -4.51 14.78 2.49
C ALA A 163 -3.06 14.43 2.85
N THR A 164 -2.61 14.78 4.04
CA THR A 164 -1.31 14.40 4.56
C THR A 164 -1.47 13.17 5.44
N MET A 165 -0.70 12.12 5.12
CA MET A 165 -0.66 10.92 5.95
C MET A 165 0.13 11.21 7.23
N PHE A 166 -0.49 10.99 8.38
CA PHE A 166 0.07 11.30 9.69
C PHE A 166 -0.30 10.19 10.66
N ALA A 167 0.54 9.16 10.75
CA ALA A 167 0.29 7.94 11.49
C ALA A 167 1.47 7.56 12.39
N PHE A 168 1.24 6.73 13.41
CA PHE A 168 2.18 6.44 14.50
C PHE A 168 2.35 4.95 14.78
N GLN A 169 1.78 4.10 13.97
CA GLN A 169 1.88 2.66 14.08
C GLN A 169 3.20 2.16 13.51
N LEU A 170 3.80 1.13 14.13
CA LEU A 170 5.07 0.53 13.73
C LEU A 170 4.84 -0.81 13.01
N ASP A 171 5.81 -1.22 12.19
CA ASP A 171 5.70 -2.42 11.35
C ASP A 171 5.58 -3.72 12.16
N ASP A 172 6.12 -3.74 13.40
CA ASP A 172 6.08 -4.89 14.30
C ASP A 172 4.79 -4.94 15.17
N GLU A 173 3.81 -4.10 14.89
CA GLU A 173 2.52 -4.07 15.59
C GLU A 173 1.45 -4.96 14.95
N ASN A 174 1.84 -5.88 14.06
CA ASN A 174 0.99 -6.90 13.43
C ASN A 174 -0.24 -6.34 12.70
N TRP A 175 -0.04 -5.33 11.87
CA TRP A 175 -1.14 -4.70 11.11
C TRP A 175 -1.94 -5.73 10.31
N HIS A 176 -3.27 -5.69 10.44
CA HIS A 176 -4.19 -6.58 9.76
C HIS A 176 -3.94 -8.08 10.03
N ALA A 177 -3.31 -8.40 11.17
CA ALA A 177 -2.97 -9.75 11.56
C ALA A 177 -3.49 -10.08 12.98
N PRO A 178 -3.55 -11.36 13.37
CA PRO A 178 -3.86 -11.73 14.74
C PRO A 178 -2.89 -11.10 15.74
N ASN A 179 -3.41 -10.72 16.90
CA ASN A 179 -2.67 -10.04 17.97
C ASN A 179 -2.12 -8.66 17.56
N GLU A 180 -2.80 -7.96 16.67
CA GLU A 180 -2.52 -6.54 16.39
C GLU A 180 -2.55 -5.74 17.69
N PHE A 181 -1.58 -4.85 17.87
CA PHE A 181 -1.50 -4.00 19.04
C PHE A 181 -0.99 -2.60 18.66
N PHE A 182 -1.13 -1.66 19.59
CA PHE A 182 -0.63 -0.31 19.45
C PHE A 182 0.10 0.12 20.72
N ARG A 183 1.30 0.66 20.58
CA ARG A 183 2.11 1.07 21.73
C ARG A 183 1.58 2.32 22.38
N LEU A 184 1.43 2.30 23.71
CA LEU A 184 1.03 3.49 24.46
C LEU A 184 2.02 4.65 24.29
N SER A 185 3.31 4.37 24.12
CA SER A 185 4.30 5.40 23.81
C SER A 185 4.02 6.10 22.48
N SER A 186 3.62 5.36 21.44
CA SER A 186 3.17 5.91 20.16
C SER A 186 1.86 6.70 20.29
N PHE A 187 0.95 6.24 21.14
CA PHE A 187 -0.30 6.94 21.42
C PHE A 187 -0.04 8.34 22.04
N TYR A 188 0.76 8.42 23.08
CA TYR A 188 1.07 9.69 23.73
C TYR A 188 1.84 10.65 22.82
N LYS A 189 2.85 10.15 22.09
CA LYS A 189 3.57 10.94 21.08
C LYS A 189 2.62 11.41 19.96
N GLY A 190 1.69 10.56 19.54
CA GLY A 190 0.67 10.88 18.57
C GLY A 190 -0.26 12.03 19.02
N GLN A 191 -0.75 11.96 20.25
CA GLN A 191 -1.56 13.04 20.82
C GLN A 191 -0.81 14.37 20.79
N GLU A 192 0.43 14.41 21.25
CA GLU A 192 1.24 15.63 21.25
C GLU A 192 1.53 16.11 19.83
N ALA A 193 1.81 15.21 18.91
CA ALA A 193 2.02 15.56 17.51
C ALA A 193 0.76 16.14 16.86
N TYR A 194 -0.42 15.55 17.07
CA TYR A 194 -1.67 16.11 16.56
C TYR A 194 -2.00 17.46 17.18
N ARG A 195 -1.78 17.64 18.49
CA ARG A 195 -1.96 18.93 19.14
C ARG A 195 -1.10 20.03 18.48
N GLN A 196 0.18 19.73 18.24
CA GLN A 196 1.08 20.67 17.57
C GLN A 196 0.69 20.91 16.10
N LEU A 197 0.28 19.84 15.39
CA LEU A 197 -0.14 19.94 13.99
C LEU A 197 -1.33 20.89 13.84
N PHE A 198 -2.38 20.72 14.65
CA PHE A 198 -3.56 21.57 14.59
C PHE A 198 -3.25 23.03 14.96
N HIS A 199 -2.42 23.26 15.96
CA HIS A 199 -1.95 24.61 16.28
C HIS A 199 -1.20 25.27 15.12
N LYS A 200 -0.27 24.54 14.50
CA LYS A 200 0.48 25.07 13.36
C LYS A 200 -0.41 25.35 12.16
N ILE A 201 -1.29 24.41 11.80
CA ILE A 201 -2.21 24.58 10.68
C ILE A 201 -3.16 25.76 10.94
N GLY A 202 -3.72 25.86 12.14
CA GLY A 202 -4.62 26.97 12.49
C GLY A 202 -3.97 28.35 12.50
N SER A 203 -2.64 28.43 12.62
CA SER A 203 -1.88 29.68 12.51
C SER A 203 -1.47 30.04 11.09
N LEU A 204 -1.74 29.16 10.11
CA LEU A 204 -1.45 29.45 8.72
C LEU A 204 -2.59 30.30 8.12
N SER A 205 -2.25 31.48 7.60
CA SER A 205 -3.14 32.21 6.68
C SER A 205 -3.15 31.47 5.33
N PHE A 206 -4.30 31.01 4.90
CA PHE A 206 -4.54 30.41 3.58
C PHE A 206 -4.96 31.49 2.58
#